data_933948b55f0fd88efcfaa6abb6e3cb16
#
_entry.id   933948b55f0fd88efcfaa6abb6e3cb16
#
_cell.length_a   1.000
_cell.length_b   1.000
_cell.length_c   1.000
_cell.angle_alpha   90.00
_cell.angle_beta   90.00
_cell.angle_gamma   90.00
#
_symmetry.space_group_name_H-M   'P 1'
#
loop_
_entity.id
_entity.type
_entity.pdbx_description
1 polymer ?
#
loop_
_entity_poly.entity_id
_entity_poly.type
_entity_poly.pdbx_seq_one_letter_code
_entity_poly.pdbx_strand_id
1 'polypeptide(L)'
;DEKVLAQLVRATDLNVDLQSIRELVTKHLSHFPTFHSMAELVSWIDDTYLTLTDQRFHLTTAGQSLLPASDLQLVLDRWEKKDKPLFRNFAPYSYYFYRCNVIYFLGLGQGFISASWKEKTHLDLQYLYYLPFCMAFTSGDAFLRDLFPFFKRSNQKFLWKDELKLDLKSIRIHWDGLDDAKKKEFRAEYGNYPPDLPGSITATTWKELMRPRPSMEE
;
A
#
# COMPACT_ATOMS: atom_id res chain seq x y z
N ASP A 1 -3.09 -2.70 24.67
CA ASP A 1 -2.00 -3.52 25.20
C ASP A 1 -0.99 -3.77 24.08
N GLU A 2 0.23 -3.22 24.25
CA GLU A 2 1.35 -3.28 23.28
C GLU A 2 1.65 -4.72 22.84
N LYS A 3 1.66 -5.67 23.79
CA LYS A 3 1.92 -7.08 23.49
C LYS A 3 0.85 -7.70 22.58
N VAL A 4 -0.40 -7.32 22.78
CA VAL A 4 -1.51 -7.84 21.96
C VAL A 4 -1.41 -7.34 20.53
N LEU A 5 -1.12 -6.06 20.33
CA LEU A 5 -0.97 -5.49 18.98
C LEU A 5 0.26 -6.08 18.27
N ALA A 6 1.39 -6.24 18.98
CA ALA A 6 2.59 -6.88 18.44
C ALA A 6 2.37 -8.37 18.11
N GLN A 7 1.59 -9.07 18.93
CA GLN A 7 1.18 -10.45 18.65
C GLN A 7 0.26 -10.53 17.44
N LEU A 8 -0.69 -9.60 17.28
CA LEU A 8 -1.55 -9.52 16.10
C LEU A 8 -0.72 -9.35 14.82
N VAL A 9 0.23 -8.42 14.82
CA VAL A 9 1.09 -8.20 13.65
C VAL A 9 1.97 -9.42 13.35
N ARG A 10 2.50 -10.11 14.36
CA ARG A 10 3.27 -11.37 14.18
C ARG A 10 2.40 -12.54 13.75
N ALA A 11 1.18 -12.61 14.24
CA ALA A 11 0.24 -13.67 13.91
C ALA A 11 -0.17 -13.64 12.43
N THR A 12 0.06 -12.51 11.75
CA THR A 12 -0.16 -12.39 10.32
C THR A 12 0.80 -13.25 9.47
N ASP A 13 1.95 -13.65 10.00
CA ASP A 13 2.87 -14.58 9.33
C ASP A 13 2.52 -16.08 9.53
N LEU A 14 1.58 -16.38 10.41
CA LEU A 14 1.16 -17.73 10.74
C LEU A 14 -0.33 -17.82 10.42
N ASN A 15 -0.79 -18.80 9.67
CA ASN A 15 -2.19 -19.14 9.33
C ASN A 15 -3.19 -18.89 10.49
N VAL A 16 -3.39 -17.64 10.89
CA VAL A 16 -4.23 -17.25 12.01
C VAL A 16 -5.64 -17.02 11.48
N ASP A 17 -6.59 -17.63 12.14
CA ASP A 17 -8.01 -17.43 11.90
C ASP A 17 -8.38 -15.93 12.07
N LEU A 18 -8.76 -15.30 10.96
CA LEU A 18 -9.16 -13.88 10.92
C LEU A 18 -10.35 -13.60 11.85
N GLN A 19 -11.19 -14.60 12.10
CA GLN A 19 -12.31 -14.48 13.04
C GLN A 19 -11.81 -14.32 14.48
N SER A 20 -10.84 -15.12 14.89
CA SER A 20 -10.20 -14.99 16.21
C SER A 20 -9.48 -13.65 16.38
N ILE A 21 -8.81 -13.15 15.30
CA ILE A 21 -8.21 -11.83 15.30
C ILE A 21 -9.29 -10.75 15.47
N ARG A 22 -10.38 -10.83 14.72
CA ARG A 22 -11.49 -9.89 14.81
C ARG A 22 -12.07 -9.85 16.23
N GLU A 23 -12.33 -10.99 16.84
CA GLU A 23 -12.86 -11.10 18.21
C GLU A 23 -11.89 -10.47 19.22
N LEU A 24 -10.59 -10.74 19.07
CA LEU A 24 -9.56 -10.14 19.92
C LEU A 24 -9.50 -8.62 19.77
N VAL A 25 -9.47 -8.12 18.53
CA VAL A 25 -9.49 -6.69 18.25
C VAL A 25 -10.77 -6.05 18.78
N THR A 26 -11.95 -6.65 18.52
CA THR A 26 -13.24 -6.13 18.99
C THR A 26 -13.28 -6.06 20.51
N LYS A 27 -12.75 -7.04 21.22
CA LYS A 27 -12.67 -7.04 22.69
C LYS A 27 -11.83 -5.88 23.22
N HIS A 28 -10.79 -5.51 22.52
CA HIS A 28 -9.91 -4.39 22.93
C HIS A 28 -10.36 -3.05 22.36
N LEU A 29 -11.30 -3.02 21.41
CA LEU A 29 -11.83 -1.80 20.80
C LEU A 29 -12.82 -1.02 21.69
N SER A 30 -13.20 -1.54 22.87
CA SER A 30 -14.15 -0.85 23.78
C SER A 30 -13.72 0.58 24.18
N HIS A 31 -12.45 0.92 23.96
CA HIS A 31 -11.89 2.26 24.24
C HIS A 31 -11.71 3.13 22.98
N PHE A 32 -12.06 2.61 21.79
CA PHE A 32 -11.94 3.36 20.54
C PHE A 32 -13.29 4.00 20.16
N PRO A 33 -13.28 5.13 19.45
CA PRO A 33 -14.50 5.72 18.91
C PRO A 33 -15.24 4.76 17.96
N THR A 34 -16.53 4.95 17.84
CA THR A 34 -17.31 4.30 16.78
C THR A 34 -17.19 5.12 15.51
N PHE A 35 -16.89 4.47 14.38
CA PHE A 35 -16.77 5.11 13.07
C PHE A 35 -17.92 4.66 12.17
N HIS A 36 -18.30 5.51 11.21
CA HIS A 36 -19.38 5.21 10.26
C HIS A 36 -18.84 4.85 8.86
N SER A 37 -17.54 5.03 8.63
CA SER A 37 -16.89 4.70 7.36
C SER A 37 -15.41 4.39 7.54
N MET A 38 -14.85 3.67 6.57
CA MET A 38 -13.40 3.42 6.50
C MET A 38 -12.60 4.73 6.37
N ALA A 39 -13.14 5.74 5.67
CA ALA A 39 -12.48 7.03 5.52
C ALA A 39 -12.37 7.78 6.86
N GLU A 40 -13.44 7.77 7.65
CA GLU A 40 -13.46 8.37 8.99
C GLU A 40 -12.46 7.66 9.93
N LEU A 41 -12.45 6.33 9.92
CA LEU A 41 -11.48 5.54 10.67
C LEU A 41 -10.04 5.91 10.28
N VAL A 42 -9.73 5.97 8.98
CA VAL A 42 -8.38 6.28 8.49
C VAL A 42 -7.96 7.70 8.89
N SER A 43 -8.85 8.69 8.74
CA SER A 43 -8.57 10.06 9.17
C SER A 43 -8.26 10.13 10.65
N TRP A 44 -9.06 9.46 11.49
CA TRP A 44 -8.81 9.40 12.93
C TRP A 44 -7.47 8.71 13.27
N ILE A 45 -7.13 7.62 12.57
CA ILE A 45 -5.84 6.94 12.75
C ILE A 45 -4.69 7.91 12.45
N ASP A 46 -4.74 8.61 11.33
CA ASP A 46 -3.66 9.49 10.86
C ASP A 46 -3.55 10.76 11.72
N ASP A 47 -4.68 11.39 12.05
CA ASP A 47 -4.71 12.71 12.70
C ASP A 47 -4.62 12.62 14.23
N THR A 48 -5.12 11.52 14.80
CA THR A 48 -5.22 11.36 16.26
C THR A 48 -4.34 10.23 16.77
N TYR A 49 -4.61 8.98 16.34
CA TYR A 49 -3.98 7.81 16.94
C TYR A 49 -2.47 7.78 16.69
N LEU A 50 -2.03 7.90 15.45
CA LEU A 50 -0.59 7.83 15.12
C LEU A 50 0.17 9.15 15.34
N THR A 51 -0.53 10.26 15.52
CA THR A 51 0.11 11.58 15.64
C THR A 51 0.13 12.11 17.06
N LEU A 52 -0.96 11.95 17.82
CA LEU A 52 -1.11 12.56 19.16
C LEU A 52 -0.83 11.59 20.31
N THR A 53 -0.77 10.27 20.05
CA THR A 53 -0.45 9.29 21.10
C THR A 53 1.05 9.04 21.23
N ASP A 54 1.44 8.20 22.19
CA ASP A 54 2.84 7.93 22.51
C ASP A 54 3.63 7.38 21.31
N GLN A 55 4.53 8.19 20.79
CA GLN A 55 5.38 7.83 19.64
C GLN A 55 6.35 6.69 19.96
N ARG A 56 6.79 6.55 21.24
CA ARG A 56 7.62 5.44 21.68
C ARG A 56 6.84 4.14 21.60
N PHE A 57 5.59 4.15 22.04
CA PHE A 57 4.70 2.98 21.93
C PHE A 57 4.60 2.49 20.47
N HIS A 58 4.31 3.41 19.52
CA HIS A 58 4.18 3.05 18.10
C HIS A 58 5.49 2.51 17.51
N LEU A 59 6.61 3.18 17.81
CA LEU A 59 7.93 2.75 17.34
C LEU A 59 8.32 1.38 17.91
N THR A 60 8.04 1.15 19.19
CA THR A 60 8.30 -0.14 19.86
C THR A 60 7.45 -1.25 19.26
N THR A 61 6.15 -1.02 19.07
CA THR A 61 5.23 -2.01 18.50
C THR A 61 5.60 -2.38 17.08
N ALA A 62 5.90 -1.39 16.24
CA ALA A 62 6.38 -1.61 14.88
C ALA A 62 7.72 -2.38 14.87
N GLY A 63 8.64 -1.97 15.73
CA GLY A 63 9.95 -2.61 15.84
C GLY A 63 9.88 -4.05 16.32
N GLN A 64 9.03 -4.37 17.30
CA GLN A 64 8.79 -5.74 17.76
C GLN A 64 8.27 -6.67 16.66
N SER A 65 7.59 -6.13 15.65
CA SER A 65 7.08 -6.88 14.50
C SER A 65 8.14 -7.12 13.43
N LEU A 66 9.12 -6.22 13.32
CA LEU A 66 10.07 -6.18 12.20
C LEU A 66 11.50 -6.59 12.58
N LEU A 67 11.87 -6.50 13.87
CA LEU A 67 13.26 -6.59 14.31
C LEU A 67 13.44 -7.60 15.45
N PRO A 68 14.63 -8.21 15.57
CA PRO A 68 15.07 -8.88 16.78
C PRO A 68 15.11 -7.90 17.97
N ALA A 69 14.91 -8.40 19.19
CA ALA A 69 14.86 -7.56 20.38
C ALA A 69 16.13 -6.72 20.62
N SER A 70 17.31 -7.28 20.28
CA SER A 70 18.60 -6.57 20.36
C SER A 70 18.64 -5.33 19.45
N ASP A 71 18.12 -5.47 18.22
CA ASP A 71 18.15 -4.41 17.23
C ASP A 71 17.11 -3.33 17.53
N LEU A 72 15.97 -3.73 18.12
CA LEU A 72 14.95 -2.81 18.58
C LEU A 72 15.51 -1.83 19.62
N GLN A 73 16.29 -2.32 20.59
CA GLN A 73 16.89 -1.44 21.61
C GLN A 73 17.83 -0.40 20.97
N LEU A 74 18.64 -0.81 20.00
CA LEU A 74 19.51 0.11 19.25
C LEU A 74 18.73 1.19 18.49
N VAL A 75 17.57 0.82 17.93
CA VAL A 75 16.67 1.77 17.24
C VAL A 75 16.07 2.76 18.23
N LEU A 76 15.61 2.30 19.40
CA LEU A 76 15.05 3.17 20.44
C LEU A 76 16.10 4.13 20.99
N ASP A 77 17.31 3.66 21.28
CA ASP A 77 18.42 4.51 21.75
C ASP A 77 18.77 5.58 20.71
N ARG A 78 18.76 5.24 19.42
CA ARG A 78 18.98 6.20 18.33
C ARG A 78 17.86 7.22 18.22
N TRP A 79 16.62 6.82 18.43
CA TRP A 79 15.47 7.69 18.41
C TRP A 79 15.52 8.70 19.56
N GLU A 80 15.88 8.23 20.77
CA GLU A 80 16.05 9.09 21.94
C GLU A 80 17.18 10.11 21.75
N LYS A 81 18.33 9.67 21.19
CA LYS A 81 19.46 10.55 20.87
C LYS A 81 19.14 11.62 19.81
N LYS A 82 18.12 11.41 19.00
CA LYS A 82 17.63 12.37 18.00
C LYS A 82 16.50 13.28 18.51
N ASP A 83 16.35 13.41 19.81
CA ASP A 83 15.31 14.22 20.44
C ASP A 83 13.88 13.76 20.13
N LYS A 84 13.69 12.45 20.02
CA LYS A 84 12.38 11.77 19.92
C LYS A 84 11.48 12.36 18.83
N PRO A 85 11.93 12.43 17.58
CA PRO A 85 11.11 12.95 16.49
C PRO A 85 9.87 12.08 16.28
N LEU A 86 8.85 12.61 15.60
CA LEU A 86 7.67 11.82 15.23
C LEU A 86 8.11 10.55 14.48
N PHE A 87 7.46 9.42 14.78
CA PHE A 87 7.77 8.12 14.18
C PHE A 87 7.80 8.18 12.64
N ARG A 88 6.83 8.87 12.03
CA ARG A 88 6.78 9.07 10.57
C ARG A 88 8.01 9.76 9.96
N ASN A 89 8.67 10.61 10.75
CA ASN A 89 9.87 11.34 10.32
C ASN A 89 11.16 10.55 10.62
N PHE A 90 11.14 9.74 11.67
CA PHE A 90 12.29 8.94 12.08
C PHE A 90 12.49 7.71 11.23
N ALA A 91 11.42 6.95 10.98
CA ALA A 91 11.44 5.70 10.22
C ALA A 91 10.22 5.61 9.30
N PRO A 92 10.20 6.39 8.18
CA PRO A 92 8.99 6.59 7.36
C PRO A 92 8.44 5.31 6.75
N TYR A 93 9.30 4.35 6.37
CA TYR A 93 8.82 3.07 5.85
C TYR A 93 8.22 2.17 6.95
N SER A 94 8.88 2.08 8.09
CA SER A 94 8.35 1.32 9.24
C SER A 94 7.04 1.93 9.75
N TYR A 95 6.93 3.26 9.74
CA TYR A 95 5.67 3.96 10.01
C TYR A 95 4.58 3.59 9.00
N TYR A 96 4.89 3.60 7.72
CA TYR A 96 3.96 3.22 6.66
C TYR A 96 3.48 1.77 6.82
N PHE A 97 4.40 0.83 7.02
CA PHE A 97 4.09 -0.57 7.31
C PHE A 97 3.16 -0.71 8.52
N TYR A 98 3.50 -0.05 9.62
CA TYR A 98 2.71 -0.07 10.85
C TYR A 98 1.31 0.52 10.64
N ARG A 99 1.23 1.65 9.94
CA ARG A 99 -0.04 2.28 9.56
C ARG A 99 -0.94 1.34 8.75
N CYS A 100 -0.38 0.61 7.78
CA CYS A 100 -1.14 -0.38 7.02
C CYS A 100 -1.78 -1.43 7.93
N ASN A 101 -1.02 -1.96 8.88
CA ASN A 101 -1.51 -2.96 9.82
C ASN A 101 -2.56 -2.39 10.78
N VAL A 102 -2.34 -1.19 11.32
CA VAL A 102 -3.31 -0.53 12.20
C VAL A 102 -4.65 -0.32 11.47
N ILE A 103 -4.63 0.21 10.25
CA ILE A 103 -5.83 0.41 9.44
C ILE A 103 -6.52 -0.93 9.15
N TYR A 104 -5.77 -1.95 8.80
CA TYR A 104 -6.32 -3.28 8.52
C TYR A 104 -7.01 -3.89 9.75
N PHE A 105 -6.33 -3.94 10.89
CA PHE A 105 -6.88 -4.55 12.10
C PHE A 105 -8.05 -3.77 12.68
N LEU A 106 -7.97 -2.45 12.73
CA LEU A 106 -9.09 -1.64 13.21
C LEU A 106 -10.27 -1.70 12.23
N GLY A 107 -10.02 -1.70 10.92
CA GLY A 107 -11.05 -1.87 9.89
C GLY A 107 -11.74 -3.24 9.98
N LEU A 108 -10.99 -4.30 10.29
CA LEU A 108 -11.52 -5.64 10.55
C LEU A 108 -12.39 -5.65 11.81
N GLY A 109 -11.92 -5.06 12.91
CA GLY A 109 -12.65 -5.00 14.18
C GLY A 109 -13.92 -4.18 14.10
N GLN A 110 -13.92 -3.08 13.36
CA GLN A 110 -15.09 -2.22 13.11
C GLN A 110 -16.05 -2.78 12.04
N GLY A 111 -15.68 -3.89 11.37
CA GLY A 111 -16.51 -4.53 10.35
C GLY A 111 -16.45 -3.87 8.97
N PHE A 112 -15.56 -2.90 8.73
CA PHE A 112 -15.33 -2.31 7.42
C PHE A 112 -14.55 -3.23 6.49
N ILE A 113 -13.75 -4.14 7.06
CA ILE A 113 -13.06 -5.21 6.35
C ILE A 113 -13.73 -6.52 6.73
N SER A 114 -14.18 -7.29 5.75
CA SER A 114 -14.90 -8.54 6.01
C SER A 114 -13.94 -9.66 6.46
N ALA A 115 -14.24 -10.28 7.60
CA ALA A 115 -13.52 -11.47 8.08
C ALA A 115 -13.81 -12.73 7.23
N SER A 116 -14.89 -12.72 6.43
CA SER A 116 -15.21 -13.82 5.50
C SER A 116 -14.36 -13.80 4.23
N TRP A 117 -13.61 -12.74 4.01
CA TRP A 117 -12.60 -12.72 2.96
C TRP A 117 -11.50 -13.70 3.37
N LYS A 118 -11.33 -14.71 2.53
CA LYS A 118 -10.53 -15.92 2.74
C LYS A 118 -9.16 -15.60 3.36
N GLU A 119 -8.55 -16.59 4.00
CA GLU A 119 -7.19 -16.60 4.60
C GLU A 119 -6.09 -15.87 3.82
N LYS A 120 -6.33 -15.62 2.52
CA LYS A 120 -5.42 -14.89 1.61
C LYS A 120 -5.44 -13.37 1.76
N THR A 121 -6.46 -12.77 2.37
CA THR A 121 -6.61 -11.29 2.43
C THR A 121 -5.47 -10.63 3.17
N HIS A 122 -4.91 -11.31 4.14
CA HIS A 122 -3.73 -10.86 4.86
C HIS A 122 -2.47 -10.90 3.98
N LEU A 123 -2.31 -11.94 3.14
CA LEU A 123 -1.22 -11.97 2.14
C LEU A 123 -1.38 -10.85 1.12
N ASP A 124 -2.62 -10.52 0.74
CA ASP A 124 -2.91 -9.43 -0.18
C ASP A 124 -2.54 -8.06 0.43
N LEU A 125 -2.70 -7.86 1.75
CA LEU A 125 -2.24 -6.66 2.44
C LEU A 125 -0.74 -6.43 2.24
N GLN A 126 0.08 -7.47 2.18
CA GLN A 126 1.53 -7.36 2.01
C GLN A 126 1.91 -6.69 0.68
N TYR A 127 1.08 -6.81 -0.37
CA TYR A 127 1.32 -6.08 -1.61
C TYR A 127 1.27 -4.56 -1.42
N LEU A 128 0.45 -4.06 -0.49
CA LEU A 128 0.39 -2.63 -0.17
C LEU A 128 1.67 -2.13 0.49
N TYR A 129 2.47 -2.99 1.15
CA TYR A 129 3.75 -2.59 1.74
C TYR A 129 4.76 -2.11 0.68
N TYR A 130 4.59 -2.53 -0.58
CA TYR A 130 5.45 -2.11 -1.68
C TYR A 130 4.97 -0.82 -2.36
N LEU A 131 3.76 -0.35 -2.03
CA LEU A 131 3.20 0.83 -2.65
C LEU A 131 4.09 2.08 -2.55
N PRO A 132 4.83 2.35 -1.45
CA PRO A 132 5.76 3.47 -1.39
C PRO A 132 6.85 3.48 -2.46
N PHE A 133 7.13 2.35 -3.09
CA PHE A 133 8.22 2.17 -4.07
C PHE A 133 7.73 2.10 -5.52
N CYS A 134 6.43 2.20 -5.76
CA CYS A 134 5.87 2.16 -7.10
C CYS A 134 4.99 3.38 -7.40
N MET A 135 4.88 3.75 -8.68
CA MET A 135 3.97 4.79 -9.14
C MET A 135 2.67 4.21 -9.69
N ALA A 136 2.72 3.02 -10.26
CA ALA A 136 1.57 2.28 -10.73
C ALA A 136 1.44 0.97 -9.96
N PHE A 137 0.25 0.68 -9.45
CA PHE A 137 -0.08 -0.55 -8.75
C PHE A 137 -1.19 -1.26 -9.51
N THR A 138 -0.97 -2.52 -9.88
CA THR A 138 -1.95 -3.29 -10.64
C THR A 138 -2.40 -4.51 -9.87
N SER A 139 -3.71 -4.72 -9.82
CA SER A 139 -4.31 -5.91 -9.24
C SER A 139 -5.66 -6.22 -9.87
N GLY A 140 -6.09 -7.49 -9.80
CA GLY A 140 -7.46 -7.91 -10.07
C GLY A 140 -8.22 -8.24 -8.78
N ASP A 141 -7.69 -7.85 -7.64
CA ASP A 141 -8.31 -8.07 -6.35
C ASP A 141 -9.12 -6.85 -5.90
N ALA A 142 -10.40 -7.05 -5.61
CA ALA A 142 -11.31 -6.00 -5.20
C ALA A 142 -10.92 -5.40 -3.84
N PHE A 143 -10.41 -6.22 -2.91
CA PHE A 143 -9.94 -5.75 -1.62
C PHE A 143 -8.79 -4.74 -1.76
N LEU A 144 -7.80 -5.05 -2.60
CA LEU A 144 -6.69 -4.14 -2.86
C LEU A 144 -7.14 -2.86 -3.57
N ARG A 145 -8.11 -2.96 -4.50
CA ARG A 145 -8.70 -1.78 -5.15
C ARG A 145 -9.39 -0.88 -4.14
N ASP A 146 -10.17 -1.47 -3.24
CA ASP A 146 -10.98 -0.73 -2.26
C ASP A 146 -10.10 -0.10 -1.16
N LEU A 147 -8.97 -0.72 -0.82
CA LEU A 147 -8.01 -0.19 0.14
C LEU A 147 -7.01 0.82 -0.46
N PHE A 148 -6.67 0.69 -1.74
CA PHE A 148 -5.67 1.54 -2.38
C PHE A 148 -5.85 3.05 -2.15
N PRO A 149 -7.07 3.64 -2.21
CA PRO A 149 -7.28 5.06 -1.97
C PRO A 149 -6.77 5.57 -0.62
N PHE A 150 -6.75 4.72 0.41
CA PHE A 150 -6.32 5.07 1.77
C PHE A 150 -4.80 5.00 1.97
N PHE A 151 -4.08 4.40 1.04
CA PHE A 151 -2.63 4.18 1.13
C PHE A 151 -1.83 4.92 0.07
N LYS A 152 -2.47 5.31 -1.04
CA LYS A 152 -1.80 5.96 -2.16
C LYS A 152 -1.30 7.37 -1.82
N ARG A 153 -0.23 7.77 -2.49
CA ARG A 153 0.19 9.16 -2.65
C ARG A 153 -0.45 9.78 -3.90
N SER A 154 -0.40 11.10 -4.02
CA SER A 154 -0.98 11.83 -5.16
C SER A 154 -0.40 11.42 -6.53
N ASN A 155 0.86 10.97 -6.55
CA ASN A 155 1.57 10.52 -7.74
C ASN A 155 1.48 9.02 -7.99
N GLN A 156 0.46 8.35 -7.47
CA GLN A 156 0.27 6.90 -7.63
C GLN A 156 -1.09 6.58 -8.23
N LYS A 157 -1.13 5.56 -9.10
CA LYS A 157 -2.33 5.14 -9.83
C LYS A 157 -2.58 3.66 -9.65
N PHE A 158 -3.84 3.30 -9.45
CA PHE A 158 -4.29 1.91 -9.49
C PHE A 158 -4.72 1.57 -10.91
N LEU A 159 -4.23 0.44 -11.44
CA LEU A 159 -4.62 -0.10 -12.73
C LEU A 159 -5.32 -1.43 -12.53
N TRP A 160 -6.59 -1.51 -12.92
CA TRP A 160 -7.33 -2.76 -12.84
C TRP A 160 -6.77 -3.78 -13.82
N LYS A 161 -6.52 -4.99 -13.34
CA LYS A 161 -5.86 -6.06 -14.12
C LYS A 161 -6.48 -6.30 -15.49
N ASP A 162 -7.81 -6.35 -15.56
CA ASP A 162 -8.49 -6.71 -16.80
C ASP A 162 -8.49 -5.56 -17.82
N GLU A 163 -8.60 -4.31 -17.34
CA GLU A 163 -8.44 -3.11 -18.18
C GLU A 163 -7.01 -3.03 -18.75
N LEU A 164 -6.01 -3.23 -17.90
CA LEU A 164 -4.61 -3.26 -18.33
C LEU A 164 -4.35 -4.36 -19.36
N LYS A 165 -4.90 -5.57 -19.15
CA LYS A 165 -4.76 -6.67 -20.10
C LYS A 165 -5.41 -6.36 -21.45
N LEU A 166 -6.59 -5.75 -21.47
CA LEU A 166 -7.26 -5.33 -22.68
C LEU A 166 -6.45 -4.28 -23.43
N ASP A 167 -5.91 -3.30 -22.73
CA ASP A 167 -5.08 -2.26 -23.32
C ASP A 167 -3.79 -2.83 -23.91
N LEU A 168 -3.06 -3.65 -23.17
CA LEU A 168 -1.85 -4.33 -23.68
C LEU A 168 -2.14 -5.23 -24.87
N LYS A 169 -3.32 -5.89 -24.90
CA LYS A 169 -3.77 -6.66 -26.06
C LYS A 169 -4.01 -5.75 -27.27
N SER A 170 -4.62 -4.60 -27.07
CA SER A 170 -4.86 -3.61 -28.14
C SER A 170 -3.54 -3.07 -28.71
N ILE A 171 -2.57 -2.77 -27.85
CA ILE A 171 -1.21 -2.37 -28.27
C ILE A 171 -0.57 -3.49 -29.11
N ARG A 172 -0.68 -4.74 -28.65
CA ARG A 172 -0.14 -5.88 -29.38
C ARG A 172 -0.82 -6.08 -30.74
N ILE A 173 -2.14 -6.01 -30.82
CA ILE A 173 -2.88 -6.11 -32.09
C ILE A 173 -2.45 -5.02 -33.06
N HIS A 174 -2.31 -3.78 -32.56
CA HIS A 174 -1.80 -2.66 -33.38
C HIS A 174 -0.40 -2.97 -33.93
N TRP A 175 0.50 -3.44 -33.06
CA TRP A 175 1.86 -3.83 -33.46
C TRP A 175 1.89 -4.96 -34.48
N ASP A 176 1.11 -6.02 -34.27
CA ASP A 176 1.08 -7.20 -35.15
C ASP A 176 0.49 -6.85 -36.53
N GLY A 177 -0.37 -5.82 -36.60
CA GLY A 177 -0.95 -5.31 -37.88
C GLY A 177 -0.03 -4.42 -38.69
N LEU A 178 1.13 -4.00 -38.15
CA LEU A 178 2.10 -3.19 -38.90
C LEU A 178 2.99 -4.07 -39.79
N ASP A 179 3.33 -3.56 -40.97
CA ASP A 179 4.42 -4.11 -41.79
C ASP A 179 5.79 -3.82 -41.19
N ASP A 180 6.85 -4.43 -41.74
CA ASP A 180 8.21 -4.30 -41.19
C ASP A 180 8.78 -2.87 -41.27
N ALA A 181 8.42 -2.11 -42.32
CA ALA A 181 8.83 -0.73 -42.45
C ALA A 181 8.19 0.15 -41.36
N LYS A 182 6.87 0.01 -41.18
CA LYS A 182 6.12 0.71 -40.13
C LYS A 182 6.54 0.29 -38.73
N LYS A 183 6.87 -0.99 -38.52
CA LYS A 183 7.43 -1.45 -37.24
C LYS A 183 8.76 -0.76 -36.90
N LYS A 184 9.60 -0.54 -37.91
CA LYS A 184 10.86 0.17 -37.75
C LYS A 184 10.65 1.64 -37.41
N GLU A 185 9.74 2.31 -38.12
CA GLU A 185 9.33 3.69 -37.83
C GLU A 185 8.73 3.82 -36.43
N PHE A 186 7.82 2.94 -36.07
CA PHE A 186 7.20 2.89 -34.77
C PHE A 186 8.24 2.74 -33.65
N ARG A 187 9.23 1.85 -33.81
CA ARG A 187 10.33 1.70 -32.85
C ARG A 187 11.20 2.94 -32.76
N ALA A 188 11.45 3.61 -33.90
CA ALA A 188 12.20 4.85 -33.90
C ALA A 188 11.41 5.98 -33.21
N GLU A 189 10.10 6.02 -33.42
CA GLU A 189 9.22 7.04 -32.83
C GLU A 189 9.00 6.84 -31.33
N TYR A 190 8.62 5.63 -30.90
CA TYR A 190 8.24 5.37 -29.51
C TYR A 190 9.36 4.76 -28.65
N GLY A 191 10.30 4.01 -29.25
CA GLY A 191 11.38 3.36 -28.52
C GLY A 191 10.82 2.40 -27.45
N ASN A 192 11.14 2.69 -26.20
CA ASN A 192 10.66 1.96 -25.02
C ASN A 192 9.39 2.58 -24.38
N TYR A 193 8.83 3.62 -24.99
CA TYR A 193 7.63 4.30 -24.52
C TYR A 193 6.38 3.61 -25.07
N PRO A 194 5.26 3.60 -24.34
CA PRO A 194 4.02 3.10 -24.90
C PRO A 194 3.54 3.99 -26.06
N PRO A 195 2.97 3.38 -27.12
CA PRO A 195 2.41 4.14 -28.22
C PRO A 195 1.22 4.98 -27.78
N ASP A 196 1.04 6.13 -28.42
CA ASP A 196 -0.07 7.03 -28.16
C ASP A 196 -1.35 6.57 -28.87
N LEU A 197 -1.87 5.42 -28.46
CA LEU A 197 -3.12 4.88 -29.01
C LEU A 197 -4.34 5.52 -28.34
N PRO A 198 -5.40 5.84 -29.10
CA PRO A 198 -6.63 6.38 -28.52
C PRO A 198 -7.21 5.44 -27.45
N GLY A 199 -7.46 6.02 -26.26
CA GLY A 199 -8.03 5.27 -25.12
C GLY A 199 -7.06 4.34 -24.37
N SER A 200 -5.76 4.34 -24.73
CA SER A 200 -4.76 3.55 -24.01
C SER A 200 -4.55 4.08 -22.58
N ILE A 201 -4.85 3.22 -21.60
CA ILE A 201 -4.60 3.50 -20.19
C ILE A 201 -3.11 3.45 -19.86
N THR A 202 -2.34 2.61 -20.57
CA THR A 202 -0.88 2.53 -20.43
C THR A 202 -0.23 3.83 -20.88
N ALA A 203 -0.58 4.36 -22.06
CA ALA A 203 -0.05 5.62 -22.55
C ALA A 203 -0.44 6.79 -21.66
N THR A 204 -1.70 6.87 -21.24
CA THR A 204 -2.19 7.90 -20.31
C THR A 204 -1.46 7.84 -18.97
N THR A 205 -1.35 6.65 -18.39
CA THR A 205 -0.64 6.47 -17.11
C THR A 205 0.83 6.85 -17.22
N TRP A 206 1.47 6.50 -18.34
CA TRP A 206 2.86 6.86 -18.58
C TRP A 206 3.04 8.37 -18.64
N LYS A 207 2.20 9.08 -19.40
CA LYS A 207 2.22 10.54 -19.49
C LYS A 207 2.02 11.24 -18.15
N GLU A 208 1.15 10.70 -17.31
CA GLU A 208 0.85 11.29 -15.99
C GLU A 208 1.95 11.04 -14.94
N LEU A 209 2.59 9.88 -14.96
CA LEU A 209 3.47 9.46 -13.88
C LEU A 209 4.95 9.46 -14.22
N MET A 210 5.30 9.36 -15.50
CA MET A 210 6.68 9.24 -15.96
C MET A 210 7.21 10.57 -16.49
N ARG A 211 8.53 10.69 -16.59
CA ARG A 211 9.16 11.85 -17.21
C ARG A 211 8.72 11.98 -18.68
N PRO A 212 8.57 13.21 -19.18
CA PRO A 212 8.33 13.42 -20.60
C PRO A 212 9.37 12.69 -21.45
N ARG A 213 8.94 12.21 -22.61
CA ARG A 213 9.86 11.66 -23.60
C ARG A 213 10.88 12.75 -23.99
N PRO A 214 12.19 12.45 -24.02
CA PRO A 214 13.17 13.37 -24.58
C PRO A 214 12.78 13.72 -26.03
N SER A 215 12.85 14.99 -26.40
CA SER A 215 12.68 15.37 -27.79
C SER A 215 13.82 14.75 -28.61
N MET A 216 13.52 14.22 -29.80
CA MET A 216 14.53 13.62 -30.67
C MET A 216 15.52 14.69 -31.28
N GLU A 217 15.43 15.93 -30.82
CA GLU A 217 16.24 17.07 -31.25
C GLU A 217 17.37 17.44 -30.26
N GLU A 218 17.63 16.62 -29.24
CA GLU A 218 18.77 16.79 -28.33
C GLU A 218 19.81 15.65 -28.57
#